data_dac68e9019fd868e7fc939fed16cdc80
#
_entry.id   dac68e9019fd868e7fc939fed16cdc80
#
_cell.length_a   1.000
_cell.length_b   1.000
_cell.length_c   1.000
_cell.angle_alpha   90.00
_cell.angle_beta   90.00
_cell.angle_gamma   90.00
#
_symmetry.space_group_name_H-M   'P 1'
#
loop_
_entity.id
_entity.type
_entity.pdbx_description
1 polymer ?
#
loop_
_entity_poly.entity_id
_entity_poly.type
_entity_poly.pdbx_seq_one_letter_code
_entity_poly.pdbx_strand_id
1 'polypeptide(L)'
;MDKINKIRIVTVFTTVLSCIMLGIGAVVGSISAYIFVQMNQTPSFDTIGMDVNGKLTLSPFVHMTSTPMFQLVCVSLIGVGIGIVIINIIPCITGIQTFNMIKNDGILEHECMELSRRDGFFKFMASIVPLIMLVAVYLIFRVWYVYFFVSYCLLVVPMLVALYQIWLCRE
;
A
#
# COMPACT_ATOMS: atom_id res chain seq x y z
N MET A 1 -24.08 7.99 -22.09
CA MET A 1 -23.57 6.88 -21.28
C MET A 1 -24.37 6.88 -19.99
N ASP A 2 -25.06 5.82 -19.71
CA ASP A 2 -26.01 5.73 -18.60
C ASP A 2 -25.27 5.95 -17.27
N LYS A 3 -25.86 6.65 -16.32
CA LYS A 3 -25.26 6.97 -15.00
C LYS A 3 -24.81 5.68 -14.28
N ILE A 4 -25.62 4.65 -14.35
CA ILE A 4 -25.32 3.32 -13.80
C ILE A 4 -24.04 2.72 -14.41
N ASN A 5 -23.85 2.84 -15.71
CA ASN A 5 -22.64 2.34 -16.37
C ASN A 5 -21.38 3.09 -15.92
N LYS A 6 -21.47 4.41 -15.67
CA LYS A 6 -20.35 5.19 -15.11
C LYS A 6 -20.02 4.72 -13.70
N ILE A 7 -21.02 4.52 -12.85
CA ILE A 7 -20.84 4.02 -11.48
C ILE A 7 -20.19 2.63 -11.52
N ARG A 8 -20.65 1.74 -12.38
CA ARG A 8 -20.08 0.39 -12.56
C ARG A 8 -18.60 0.44 -12.93
N ILE A 9 -18.23 1.25 -13.92
CA ILE A 9 -16.83 1.39 -14.36
C ILE A 9 -15.95 1.95 -13.23
N VAL A 10 -16.41 3.00 -12.56
CA VAL A 10 -15.64 3.62 -11.46
C VAL A 10 -15.48 2.64 -10.29
N THR A 11 -16.53 1.89 -9.93
CA THR A 11 -16.46 0.87 -8.87
C THR A 11 -15.45 -0.24 -9.21
N VAL A 12 -15.44 -0.73 -10.45
CA VAL A 12 -14.44 -1.71 -10.91
C VAL A 12 -13.03 -1.13 -10.80
N PHE A 13 -12.83 0.06 -11.33
CA PHE A 13 -11.52 0.71 -11.36
C PHE A 13 -10.98 0.94 -9.93
N THR A 14 -11.79 1.45 -9.02
CA THR A 14 -11.39 1.65 -7.61
C THR A 14 -11.13 0.33 -6.90
N THR A 15 -11.87 -0.75 -7.22
CA THR A 15 -11.63 -2.08 -6.64
C THR A 15 -10.30 -2.65 -7.11
N VAL A 16 -10.00 -2.57 -8.41
CA VAL A 16 -8.71 -2.98 -8.97
C VAL A 16 -7.56 -2.20 -8.30
N LEU A 17 -7.74 -0.90 -8.10
CA LEU A 17 -6.75 -0.07 -7.42
C LEU A 17 -6.50 -0.52 -5.97
N SER A 18 -7.55 -0.87 -5.22
CA SER A 18 -7.44 -1.41 -3.87
C SER A 18 -6.72 -2.78 -3.85
N CYS A 19 -6.98 -3.64 -4.84
CA CYS A 19 -6.26 -4.92 -4.97
C CYS A 19 -4.77 -4.72 -5.28
N ILE A 20 -4.43 -3.73 -6.12
CA ILE A 20 -3.03 -3.37 -6.40
C ILE A 20 -2.35 -2.87 -5.13
N MET A 21 -3.01 -2.00 -4.35
CA MET A 21 -2.47 -1.50 -3.09
C MET A 21 -2.25 -2.61 -2.07
N LEU A 22 -3.17 -3.57 -1.98
CA LEU A 22 -3.01 -4.76 -1.15
C LEU A 22 -1.78 -5.58 -1.58
N GLY A 23 -1.61 -5.80 -2.89
CA GLY A 23 -0.43 -6.47 -3.46
C GLY A 23 0.88 -5.76 -3.13
N ILE A 24 0.92 -4.43 -3.26
CA ILE A 24 2.09 -3.61 -2.90
C ILE A 24 2.42 -3.75 -1.42
N GLY A 25 1.42 -3.66 -0.54
CA GLY A 25 1.62 -3.83 0.90
C GLY A 25 2.20 -5.20 1.25
N ALA A 26 1.67 -6.27 0.63
CA ALA A 26 2.17 -7.63 0.83
C ALA A 26 3.62 -7.78 0.36
N VAL A 27 3.97 -7.25 -0.81
CA VAL A 27 5.34 -7.31 -1.37
C VAL A 27 6.31 -6.53 -0.49
N VAL A 28 5.99 -5.29 -0.13
CA VAL A 28 6.84 -4.45 0.72
C VAL A 28 7.05 -5.11 2.09
N GLY A 29 5.99 -5.60 2.73
CA GLY A 29 6.09 -6.28 4.01
C GLY A 29 6.94 -7.56 3.94
N SER A 30 6.74 -8.38 2.90
CA SER A 30 7.47 -9.65 2.72
C SER A 30 8.96 -9.43 2.44
N ILE A 31 9.31 -8.49 1.55
CA ILE A 31 10.71 -8.18 1.24
C ILE A 31 11.41 -7.63 2.49
N SER A 32 10.77 -6.71 3.20
CA SER A 32 11.34 -6.14 4.42
C SER A 32 11.52 -7.18 5.53
N ALA A 33 10.56 -8.11 5.68
CA ALA A 33 10.67 -9.22 6.61
C ALA A 33 11.82 -10.17 6.23
N TYR A 34 11.96 -10.49 4.95
CA TYR A 34 13.06 -11.31 4.46
C TYR A 34 14.42 -10.66 4.76
N ILE A 35 14.58 -9.38 4.43
CA ILE A 35 15.81 -8.64 4.72
C ILE A 35 16.09 -8.64 6.23
N PHE A 36 15.08 -8.36 7.06
CA PHE A 36 15.22 -8.35 8.50
C PHE A 36 15.68 -9.69 9.08
N VAL A 37 15.13 -10.79 8.58
CA VAL A 37 15.55 -12.16 8.98
C VAL A 37 17.00 -12.42 8.58
N GLN A 38 17.40 -12.06 7.36
CA GLN A 38 18.78 -12.24 6.90
C GLN A 38 19.78 -11.42 7.73
N MET A 39 19.39 -10.23 8.18
CA MET A 39 20.24 -9.37 9.03
C MET A 39 20.48 -9.97 10.43
N ASN A 40 19.51 -10.71 10.96
CA ASN A 40 19.62 -11.33 12.28
C ASN A 40 20.27 -12.71 12.24
N GLN A 41 20.53 -13.25 11.05
CA GLN A 41 21.36 -14.45 10.92
C GLN A 41 22.82 -14.04 11.16
N THR A 42 23.51 -14.78 12.01
CA THR A 42 24.95 -14.61 12.22
C THR A 42 25.66 -14.62 10.87
N PRO A 43 26.52 -13.64 10.56
CA PRO A 43 27.20 -13.61 9.27
C PRO A 43 27.99 -14.93 9.12
N SER A 44 27.61 -15.69 8.11
CA SER A 44 28.41 -16.84 7.69
C SER A 44 29.78 -16.33 7.22
N PHE A 45 30.81 -17.15 7.34
CA PHE A 45 32.16 -16.79 6.89
C PHE A 45 32.22 -16.29 5.44
N ASP A 46 31.23 -16.65 4.63
CA ASP A 46 31.06 -16.22 3.23
C ASP A 46 30.77 -14.72 3.05
N THR A 47 30.42 -14.01 4.12
CA THR A 47 30.21 -12.54 4.09
C THR A 47 31.48 -11.75 4.42
N ILE A 48 32.55 -12.44 4.78
CA ILE A 48 33.86 -11.85 5.09
C ILE A 48 34.72 -11.95 3.83
N GLY A 49 34.93 -10.83 3.16
CA GLY A 49 35.83 -10.72 2.01
C GLY A 49 37.25 -10.38 2.47
N MET A 50 38.27 -10.83 1.74
CA MET A 50 39.63 -10.31 1.87
C MET A 50 39.83 -9.12 0.94
N ASP A 51 40.29 -8.02 1.50
CA ASP A 51 40.77 -6.86 0.72
C ASP A 51 42.06 -7.23 -0.06
N VAL A 52 42.37 -6.45 -1.09
CA VAL A 52 43.58 -6.57 -1.93
C VAL A 52 44.86 -6.62 -1.07
N ASN A 53 44.83 -6.10 0.14
CA ASN A 53 45.92 -6.11 1.11
C ASN A 53 45.88 -7.29 2.12
N GLY A 54 45.00 -8.28 1.89
CA GLY A 54 44.82 -9.44 2.81
C GLY A 54 44.12 -9.10 4.10
N LYS A 55 43.49 -7.92 4.22
CA LYS A 55 42.72 -7.52 5.39
C LYS A 55 41.32 -8.03 5.28
N LEU A 56 40.83 -8.73 6.32
CA LEU A 56 39.44 -9.17 6.41
C LEU A 56 38.53 -7.95 6.46
N THR A 57 37.67 -7.81 5.46
CA THR A 57 36.67 -6.75 5.38
C THR A 57 35.29 -7.35 5.30
N LEU A 58 34.36 -6.81 6.09
CA LEU A 58 32.95 -7.10 5.96
C LEU A 58 32.43 -6.53 4.63
N SER A 59 31.65 -7.30 3.89
CA SER A 59 30.95 -6.79 2.73
C SER A 59 30.27 -5.45 3.06
N PRO A 60 30.33 -4.42 2.21
CA PRO A 60 29.66 -3.14 2.42
C PRO A 60 28.16 -3.30 2.73
N PHE A 61 27.54 -4.32 2.15
CA PHE A 61 26.14 -4.65 2.41
C PHE A 61 25.91 -5.11 3.86
N VAL A 62 26.77 -5.98 4.40
CA VAL A 62 26.68 -6.45 5.79
C VAL A 62 26.92 -5.30 6.76
N HIS A 63 27.87 -4.42 6.46
CA HIS A 63 28.11 -3.24 7.31
C HIS A 63 26.92 -2.29 7.33
N MET A 64 26.27 -2.08 6.19
CA MET A 64 25.10 -1.21 6.08
C MET A 64 23.88 -1.80 6.79
N THR A 65 23.68 -3.12 6.69
CA THR A 65 22.54 -3.82 7.29
C THR A 65 22.67 -4.03 8.79
N SER A 66 23.87 -4.03 9.35
CA SER A 66 24.12 -4.21 10.79
C SER A 66 23.85 -2.94 11.62
N THR A 67 23.57 -1.81 10.98
CA THR A 67 23.28 -0.57 11.73
C THR A 67 21.88 -0.62 12.37
N PRO A 68 21.75 -0.22 13.65
CA PRO A 68 20.44 -0.18 14.34
C PRO A 68 19.39 0.67 13.58
N MET A 69 19.84 1.71 12.89
CA MET A 69 19.00 2.56 12.06
C MET A 69 18.33 1.77 10.92
N PHE A 70 19.08 0.91 10.23
CA PHE A 70 18.55 0.12 9.12
C PHE A 70 17.57 -0.96 9.62
N GLN A 71 17.86 -1.58 10.77
CA GLN A 71 16.94 -2.53 11.41
C GLN A 71 15.60 -1.86 11.75
N LEU A 72 15.65 -0.65 12.31
CA LEU A 72 14.45 0.13 12.62
C LEU A 72 13.64 0.47 11.35
N VAL A 73 14.30 0.80 10.25
CA VAL A 73 13.67 1.03 8.96
C VAL A 73 12.98 -0.24 8.45
N CYS A 74 13.63 -1.41 8.53
CA CYS A 74 13.02 -2.68 8.12
C CYS A 74 11.78 -3.02 8.95
N VAL A 75 11.85 -2.89 10.27
CA VAL A 75 10.70 -3.13 11.17
C VAL A 75 9.55 -2.17 10.86
N SER A 76 9.87 -0.90 10.61
CA SER A 76 8.87 0.10 10.23
C SER A 76 8.20 -0.24 8.90
N LEU A 77 8.94 -0.68 7.89
CA LEU A 77 8.42 -1.09 6.59
C LEU A 77 7.55 -2.36 6.68
N ILE A 78 7.92 -3.31 7.55
CA ILE A 78 7.07 -4.48 7.84
C ILE A 78 5.73 -4.00 8.43
N GLY A 79 5.77 -3.13 9.43
CA GLY A 79 4.56 -2.58 10.04
C GLY A 79 3.67 -1.83 9.04
N VAL A 80 4.27 -1.00 8.18
CA VAL A 80 3.55 -0.29 7.10
C VAL A 80 2.96 -1.28 6.10
N GLY A 81 3.72 -2.28 5.66
CA GLY A 81 3.24 -3.30 4.72
C GLY A 81 2.03 -4.07 5.27
N ILE A 82 2.10 -4.54 6.51
CA ILE A 82 0.99 -5.21 7.20
C ILE A 82 -0.21 -4.26 7.34
N GLY A 83 0.03 -3.01 7.73
CA GLY A 83 -1.02 -2.00 7.86
C GLY A 83 -1.76 -1.75 6.54
N ILE A 84 -1.03 -1.61 5.43
CA ILE A 84 -1.62 -1.44 4.09
C ILE A 84 -2.46 -2.67 3.71
N VAL A 85 -1.99 -3.88 3.99
CA VAL A 85 -2.74 -5.12 3.72
C VAL A 85 -4.05 -5.13 4.51
N ILE A 86 -3.99 -4.95 5.82
CA ILE A 86 -5.18 -5.00 6.70
C ILE A 86 -6.21 -3.95 6.27
N ILE A 87 -5.78 -2.72 6.00
CA ILE A 87 -6.67 -1.62 5.64
C ILE A 87 -7.32 -1.85 4.27
N ASN A 88 -6.62 -2.46 3.31
CA ASN A 88 -7.16 -2.69 1.96
C ASN A 88 -7.96 -3.99 1.79
N ILE A 89 -7.95 -4.92 2.75
CA ILE A 89 -8.78 -6.13 2.71
C ILE A 89 -10.27 -5.76 2.64
N ILE A 90 -10.73 -4.86 3.51
CA ILE A 90 -12.14 -4.44 3.56
C ILE A 90 -12.58 -3.80 2.24
N PRO A 91 -11.88 -2.78 1.69
CA PRO A 91 -12.20 -2.21 0.38
C PRO A 91 -12.21 -3.22 -0.77
N CYS A 92 -11.34 -4.21 -0.77
CA CYS A 92 -11.34 -5.26 -1.80
C CYS A 92 -12.62 -6.11 -1.70
N ILE A 93 -12.98 -6.57 -0.50
CA ILE A 93 -14.16 -7.41 -0.28
C ILE A 93 -15.44 -6.62 -0.61
N THR A 94 -15.58 -5.40 -0.06
CA THR A 94 -16.75 -4.56 -0.32
C THR A 94 -16.87 -4.18 -1.79
N GLY A 95 -15.77 -3.89 -2.46
CA GLY A 95 -15.75 -3.58 -3.88
C GLY A 95 -16.21 -4.74 -4.76
N ILE A 96 -15.77 -5.97 -4.46
CA ILE A 96 -16.22 -7.18 -5.18
C ILE A 96 -17.70 -7.44 -4.91
N GLN A 97 -18.16 -7.31 -3.67
CA GLN A 97 -19.57 -7.46 -3.31
C GLN A 97 -20.44 -6.43 -4.03
N THR A 98 -20.06 -5.16 -3.98
CA THR A 98 -20.76 -4.07 -4.65
C THR A 98 -20.82 -4.29 -6.16
N PHE A 99 -19.72 -4.71 -6.77
CA PHE A 99 -19.68 -5.03 -8.20
C PHE A 99 -20.63 -6.16 -8.56
N ASN A 100 -20.64 -7.25 -7.79
CA ASN A 100 -21.52 -8.40 -8.04
C ASN A 100 -23.00 -8.01 -7.88
N MET A 101 -23.33 -7.14 -6.93
CA MET A 101 -24.69 -6.63 -6.75
C MET A 101 -25.12 -5.73 -7.91
N ILE A 102 -24.25 -4.79 -8.32
CA ILE A 102 -24.53 -3.86 -9.44
C ILE A 102 -24.65 -4.60 -10.79
N LYS A 103 -24.01 -5.77 -10.92
CA LYS A 103 -24.09 -6.58 -12.14
C LYS A 103 -25.47 -7.23 -12.32
N ASN A 104 -26.21 -7.48 -11.25
CA ASN A 104 -27.55 -8.05 -11.32
C ASN A 104 -28.54 -6.99 -11.83
N ASP A 105 -29.18 -7.27 -12.97
CA ASP A 105 -30.05 -6.33 -13.70
C ASP A 105 -31.37 -5.96 -12.98
N GLY A 106 -31.56 -6.41 -11.75
CA GLY A 106 -32.77 -6.15 -10.93
C GLY A 106 -32.63 -5.13 -9.80
N ILE A 107 -31.45 -4.48 -9.65
CA ILE A 107 -31.23 -3.52 -8.57
C ILE A 107 -31.81 -2.15 -8.93
N LEU A 108 -32.53 -1.55 -7.98
CA LEU A 108 -33.00 -0.17 -8.08
C LEU A 108 -31.83 0.80 -8.16
N GLU A 109 -31.93 1.84 -8.98
CA GLU A 109 -30.87 2.84 -9.20
C GLU A 109 -30.41 3.46 -7.86
N HIS A 110 -31.33 3.71 -6.95
CA HIS A 110 -31.04 4.28 -5.63
C HIS A 110 -30.16 3.34 -4.77
N GLU A 111 -30.46 2.04 -4.76
CA GLU A 111 -29.67 1.05 -4.00
C GLU A 111 -28.26 0.89 -4.58
N CYS A 112 -28.15 0.93 -5.90
CA CYS A 112 -26.87 0.91 -6.59
C CYS A 112 -25.98 2.12 -6.18
N MET A 113 -26.58 3.31 -6.12
CA MET A 113 -25.87 4.53 -5.71
C MET A 113 -25.45 4.49 -4.25
N GLU A 114 -26.30 4.01 -3.36
CA GLU A 114 -26.01 3.91 -1.92
C GLU A 114 -24.87 2.92 -1.65
N LEU A 115 -24.92 1.73 -2.26
CA LEU A 115 -23.88 0.71 -2.15
C LEU A 115 -22.53 1.23 -2.69
N SER A 116 -22.53 1.85 -3.87
CA SER A 116 -21.31 2.38 -4.46
C SER A 116 -20.74 3.56 -3.67
N ARG A 117 -21.60 4.41 -3.08
CA ARG A 117 -21.17 5.49 -2.19
C ARG A 117 -20.51 4.95 -0.93
N ARG A 118 -21.09 3.94 -0.32
CA ARG A 118 -20.54 3.28 0.88
C ARG A 118 -19.20 2.62 0.59
N ASP A 119 -19.10 1.91 -0.52
CA ASP A 119 -17.85 1.31 -0.99
C ASP A 119 -16.76 2.37 -1.25
N GLY A 120 -17.11 3.46 -1.94
CA GLY A 120 -16.21 4.60 -2.16
C GLY A 120 -15.70 5.22 -0.86
N PHE A 121 -16.57 5.32 0.16
CA PHE A 121 -16.16 5.83 1.47
C PHE A 121 -15.13 4.93 2.17
N PHE A 122 -15.30 3.61 2.14
CA PHE A 122 -14.31 2.68 2.69
C PHE A 122 -12.97 2.78 1.96
N LYS A 123 -12.98 2.88 0.62
CA LYS A 123 -11.77 3.05 -0.20
C LYS A 123 -11.07 4.39 0.08
N PHE A 124 -11.84 5.44 0.27
CA PHE A 124 -11.31 6.76 0.64
C PHE A 124 -10.61 6.70 2.01
N MET A 125 -11.24 6.11 3.01
CA MET A 125 -10.65 5.93 4.34
C MET A 125 -9.38 5.06 4.29
N ALA A 126 -9.41 3.97 3.52
CA ALA A 126 -8.24 3.11 3.33
C ALA A 126 -7.06 3.82 2.66
N SER A 127 -7.31 4.83 1.83
CA SER A 127 -6.25 5.62 1.18
C SER A 127 -5.72 6.75 2.06
N ILE A 128 -6.56 7.35 2.90
CA ILE A 128 -6.18 8.44 3.81
C ILE A 128 -5.22 7.96 4.91
N VAL A 129 -5.46 6.79 5.48
CA VAL A 129 -4.67 6.30 6.62
C VAL A 129 -3.19 6.11 6.24
N PRO A 130 -2.83 5.40 5.16
CA PRO A 130 -1.43 5.31 4.72
C PRO A 130 -0.82 6.65 4.36
N LEU A 131 -1.61 7.58 3.83
CA LEU A 131 -1.16 8.93 3.51
C LEU A 131 -0.75 9.71 4.77
N ILE A 132 -1.58 9.66 5.82
CA ILE A 132 -1.27 10.29 7.11
C ILE A 132 -0.02 9.65 7.73
N MET A 133 0.11 8.31 7.67
CA MET A 133 1.29 7.60 8.16
C MET A 133 2.55 8.03 7.39
N LEU A 134 2.48 8.16 6.07
CA LEU A 134 3.58 8.61 5.24
C LEU A 134 4.02 10.04 5.61
N VAL A 135 3.07 10.96 5.79
CA VAL A 135 3.35 12.34 6.22
C VAL A 135 3.98 12.37 7.61
N ALA A 136 3.48 11.54 8.55
CA ALA A 136 4.05 11.44 9.89
C ALA A 136 5.51 10.93 9.86
N VAL A 137 5.78 9.89 9.08
CA VAL A 137 7.15 9.37 8.88
C VAL A 137 8.06 10.44 8.29
N TYR A 138 7.58 11.18 7.29
CA TYR A 138 8.32 12.30 6.71
C TYR A 138 8.66 13.39 7.75
N LEU A 139 7.69 13.79 8.57
CA LEU A 139 7.91 14.81 9.61
C LEU A 139 8.90 14.36 10.70
N ILE A 140 8.88 13.08 11.06
CA ILE A 140 9.75 12.52 12.10
C ILE A 140 11.20 12.39 11.61
N PHE A 141 11.38 11.83 10.40
CA PHE A 141 12.70 11.47 9.91
C PHE A 141 13.33 12.55 9.02
N ARG A 142 12.59 13.57 8.59
CA ARG A 142 13.01 14.67 7.70
C ARG A 142 13.72 14.19 6.41
N VAL A 143 13.30 13.03 5.92
CA VAL A 143 13.95 12.36 4.78
C VAL A 143 13.26 12.76 3.49
N TRP A 144 13.90 13.62 2.71
CA TRP A 144 13.47 14.03 1.37
C TRP A 144 14.06 13.07 0.32
N TYR A 145 13.39 11.94 0.03
CA TYR A 145 13.80 11.09 -1.08
C TYR A 145 12.72 11.08 -2.17
N VAL A 146 13.18 10.94 -3.42
CA VAL A 146 12.32 10.79 -4.60
C VAL A 146 11.28 9.67 -4.41
N TYR A 147 11.63 8.63 -3.67
CA TYR A 147 10.73 7.53 -3.31
C TYR A 147 9.49 7.97 -2.51
N PHE A 148 9.60 9.01 -1.69
CA PHE A 148 8.45 9.60 -0.98
C PHE A 148 7.47 10.24 -1.94
N PHE A 149 7.95 10.94 -2.96
CA PHE A 149 7.09 11.57 -3.96
C PHE A 149 6.32 10.51 -4.77
N VAL A 150 6.99 9.45 -5.21
CA VAL A 150 6.34 8.35 -5.93
C VAL A 150 5.29 7.65 -5.04
N SER A 151 5.62 7.37 -3.79
CA SER A 151 4.69 6.77 -2.83
C SER A 151 3.49 7.68 -2.55
N TYR A 152 3.72 8.99 -2.45
CA TYR A 152 2.65 9.98 -2.28
C TYR A 152 1.71 9.99 -3.48
N CYS A 153 2.24 10.03 -4.71
CA CYS A 153 1.43 9.98 -5.92
C CYS A 153 0.60 8.69 -6.00
N LEU A 154 1.20 7.54 -5.65
CA LEU A 154 0.51 6.25 -5.62
C LEU A 154 -0.66 6.20 -4.62
N LEU A 155 -0.58 6.93 -3.51
CA LEU A 155 -1.64 6.99 -2.50
C LEU A 155 -2.70 8.05 -2.80
N VAL A 156 -2.31 9.17 -3.40
CA VAL A 156 -3.24 10.26 -3.75
C VAL A 156 -4.19 9.85 -4.88
N VAL A 157 -3.72 9.09 -5.88
CA VAL A 157 -4.56 8.64 -7.00
C VAL A 157 -5.75 7.80 -6.52
N PRO A 158 -5.60 6.74 -5.71
CA PRO A 158 -6.74 5.99 -5.16
C PRO A 158 -7.71 6.86 -4.37
N MET A 159 -7.18 7.80 -3.58
CA MET A 159 -7.98 8.73 -2.79
C MET A 159 -8.87 9.61 -3.68
N LEU A 160 -8.29 10.22 -4.73
CA LEU A 160 -9.04 11.09 -5.64
C LEU A 160 -10.11 10.31 -6.42
N VAL A 161 -9.80 9.09 -6.87
CA VAL A 161 -10.77 8.25 -7.59
C VAL A 161 -11.89 7.79 -6.67
N ALA A 162 -11.60 7.47 -5.40
CA ALA A 162 -12.62 7.15 -4.41
C ALA A 162 -13.52 8.36 -4.09
N LEU A 163 -12.96 9.57 -3.99
CA LEU A 163 -13.74 10.80 -3.86
C LEU A 163 -14.64 11.03 -5.07
N TYR A 164 -14.14 10.80 -6.28
CA TYR A 164 -14.93 10.90 -7.49
C TYR A 164 -16.09 9.89 -7.49
N GLN A 165 -15.86 8.66 -7.01
CA GLN A 165 -16.91 7.65 -6.86
C GLN A 165 -18.00 8.15 -5.90
N ILE A 166 -17.63 8.69 -4.75
CA ILE A 166 -18.58 9.24 -3.76
C ILE A 166 -19.37 10.40 -4.36
N TRP A 167 -18.68 11.30 -5.07
CA TRP A 167 -19.32 12.45 -5.71
C TRP A 167 -20.32 12.03 -6.79
N LEU A 168 -19.95 11.07 -7.63
CA LEU A 168 -20.82 10.54 -8.68
C LEU A 168 -22.12 9.92 -8.14
N CYS A 169 -22.07 9.37 -6.92
CA CYS A 169 -23.21 8.76 -6.25
C CYS A 169 -24.04 9.76 -5.41
N ARG A 170 -23.68 11.03 -5.39
CA ARG A 170 -24.35 12.06 -4.58
C ARG A 170 -25.47 12.77 -5.35
N GLU A 171 -25.44 12.76 -6.68
CA GLU A 171 -26.41 13.32 -7.63
C GLU A 171 -27.42 12.27 -8.08
#